data_a632bef20d57a8ecaad369960f465b72
#
_entry.id   a632bef20d57a8ecaad369960f465b72
#
_cell.length_a   1.000
_cell.length_b   1.000
_cell.length_c   1.000
_cell.angle_alpha   90.00
_cell.angle_beta   90.00
_cell.angle_gamma   90.00
#
_symmetry.space_group_name_H-M   'P 1'
#
loop_
_entity.id
_entity.type
_entity.pdbx_description
1 polymer ?
#
loop_
_entity_poly.entity_id
_entity_poly.type
_entity_poly.pdbx_seq_one_letter_code
_entity_poly.pdbx_strand_id
1 'polypeptide(L)'
;MKLNRIWAIFFSPTDTTKKVVMHMAVSVSRLAICPVLQYDFTLPEGRQSFPHTEQGDLVIFGVPTYAGRIPNVLLRYLDTIKGNGAMAVPLVTFGNRNFDNSLIELRDILEKAGFATVAAAAVACEHSFSYSLGAGRPDGEDLAQITNFAQKLYSGICRIEKPEHRISVPGIPGTYGGYYKPQDRYGKFIDIRKVIPHVSEFCTGCGLCASVCPMGSIDSGDIRHMTGICIKCGACFKKCPASARYFDDEGYLYHKSELEELYKRRAPNSFFL
;
A
#
# COMPACT_ATOMS: atom_id res chain seq x y z
N MET A 1 23.20 16.14 -2.39
CA MET A 1 23.77 14.76 -2.42
C MET A 1 23.46 14.11 -3.77
N LYS A 2 24.38 13.27 -4.34
CA LYS A 2 24.15 12.51 -5.56
C LYS A 2 23.48 11.18 -5.21
N LEU A 3 22.45 10.79 -5.96
CA LEU A 3 21.80 9.49 -5.81
C LEU A 3 22.54 8.42 -6.61
N ASN A 4 22.75 7.24 -6.02
CA ASN A 4 23.36 6.09 -6.70
C ASN A 4 22.30 5.32 -7.47
N ARG A 5 21.16 5.03 -6.82
CA ARG A 5 20.01 4.28 -7.36
C ARG A 5 18.74 4.60 -6.59
N ILE A 6 17.61 4.31 -7.20
CA ILE A 6 16.30 4.44 -6.59
C ILE A 6 15.68 3.05 -6.47
N TRP A 7 15.22 2.69 -5.28
CA TRP A 7 14.48 1.50 -5.03
C TRP A 7 12.97 1.79 -5.00
N ALA A 8 12.20 1.10 -5.82
CA ALA A 8 10.76 1.04 -5.78
C ALA A 8 10.35 -0.23 -5.03
N ILE A 9 10.06 -0.11 -3.73
CA ILE A 9 9.76 -1.23 -2.84
C ILE A 9 8.29 -1.16 -2.45
N PHE A 10 7.51 -2.23 -2.64
CA PHE A 10 6.08 -2.17 -2.39
C PHE A 10 5.41 -3.50 -2.06
N PHE A 11 4.30 -3.41 -1.32
CA PHE A 11 3.25 -4.41 -1.20
C PHE A 11 2.01 -3.89 -1.93
N SER A 12 1.54 -4.59 -2.95
CA SER A 12 0.50 -4.07 -3.85
C SER A 12 -0.43 -5.14 -4.42
N PRO A 13 -1.38 -5.66 -3.65
CA PRO A 13 -2.27 -6.73 -4.10
C PRO A 13 -3.11 -6.40 -5.35
N THR A 14 -3.53 -5.14 -5.49
CA THR A 14 -4.36 -4.64 -6.61
C THR A 14 -3.62 -3.72 -7.57
N ASP A 15 -2.29 -3.70 -7.53
CA ASP A 15 -1.37 -2.92 -8.37
C ASP A 15 -1.45 -1.39 -8.20
N THR A 16 -2.36 -0.84 -7.40
CA THR A 16 -2.48 0.61 -7.22
C THR A 16 -1.29 1.20 -6.47
N THR A 17 -0.83 0.58 -5.37
CA THR A 17 0.39 1.01 -4.66
C THR A 17 1.62 0.92 -5.56
N LYS A 18 1.77 -0.19 -6.30
CA LYS A 18 2.84 -0.36 -7.30
C LYS A 18 2.85 0.78 -8.31
N LYS A 19 1.68 1.13 -8.88
CA LYS A 19 1.53 2.22 -9.85
C LYS A 19 2.04 3.55 -9.28
N VAL A 20 1.67 3.89 -8.04
CA VAL A 20 2.10 5.13 -7.36
C VAL A 20 3.60 5.13 -7.10
N VAL A 21 4.12 4.06 -6.48
CA VAL A 21 5.55 3.93 -6.13
C VAL A 21 6.44 3.98 -7.36
N MET A 22 6.10 3.21 -8.39
CA MET A 22 6.84 3.19 -9.65
C MET A 22 6.81 4.54 -10.36
N HIS A 23 5.64 5.21 -10.39
CA HIS A 23 5.55 6.53 -11.00
C HIS A 23 6.44 7.55 -10.30
N MET A 24 6.44 7.57 -8.96
CA MET A 24 7.33 8.44 -8.18
C MET A 24 8.81 8.11 -8.41
N ALA A 25 9.18 6.83 -8.34
CA ALA A 25 10.56 6.38 -8.54
C ALA A 25 11.10 6.76 -9.92
N VAL A 26 10.31 6.53 -10.99
CA VAL A 26 10.68 6.90 -12.36
C VAL A 26 10.77 8.42 -12.52
N SER A 27 9.89 9.19 -11.87
CA SER A 27 9.93 10.65 -11.93
C SER A 27 11.18 11.21 -11.30
N VAL A 28 11.61 10.69 -10.13
CA VAL A 28 12.90 11.09 -9.51
C VAL A 28 14.09 10.60 -10.33
N SER A 29 14.04 9.38 -10.86
CA SER A 29 15.11 8.78 -11.67
C SER A 29 15.46 9.63 -12.90
N ARG A 30 14.45 10.15 -13.58
CA ARG A 30 14.65 11.03 -14.75
C ARG A 30 15.40 12.32 -14.38
N LEU A 31 15.19 12.86 -13.19
CA LEU A 31 15.87 14.06 -12.71
C LEU A 31 17.28 13.76 -12.20
N ALA A 32 17.44 12.63 -11.50
CA ALA A 32 18.71 12.21 -10.90
C ALA A 32 19.65 11.51 -11.89
N ILE A 33 19.14 11.06 -13.05
CA ILE A 33 19.85 10.25 -14.07
C ILE A 33 20.49 9.02 -13.40
N CYS A 34 19.69 8.26 -12.64
CA CYS A 34 20.12 7.06 -11.95
C CYS A 34 19.13 5.91 -12.12
N PRO A 35 19.55 4.64 -12.00
CA PRO A 35 18.66 3.49 -12.23
C PRO A 35 17.56 3.36 -11.20
N VAL A 36 16.42 2.79 -11.62
CA VAL A 36 15.33 2.32 -10.74
C VAL A 36 15.41 0.81 -10.62
N LEU A 37 15.47 0.32 -9.39
CA LEU A 37 15.37 -1.09 -9.05
C LEU A 37 14.02 -1.34 -8.38
N GLN A 38 13.35 -2.44 -8.74
CA GLN A 38 12.06 -2.81 -8.19
C GLN A 38 12.20 -3.98 -7.22
N TYR A 39 11.50 -3.89 -6.08
CA TYR A 39 11.33 -5.01 -5.16
C TYR A 39 9.86 -5.15 -4.75
N ASP A 40 9.24 -6.24 -5.19
CA ASP A 40 7.84 -6.57 -4.92
C ASP A 40 7.76 -7.64 -3.83
N PHE A 41 7.29 -7.24 -2.64
CA PHE A 41 7.09 -8.17 -1.53
C PHE A 41 5.59 -8.51 -1.31
N THR A 42 4.78 -8.36 -2.36
CA THR A 42 3.34 -8.64 -2.31
C THR A 42 3.05 -10.10 -2.02
N LEU A 43 3.75 -11.01 -2.67
CA LEU A 43 3.58 -12.46 -2.48
C LEU A 43 4.51 -13.00 -1.36
N PRO A 44 4.18 -14.16 -0.78
CA PRO A 44 4.98 -14.74 0.30
C PRO A 44 6.47 -14.91 -0.03
N GLU A 45 6.80 -15.28 -1.26
CA GLU A 45 8.18 -15.47 -1.74
C GLU A 45 8.99 -14.17 -1.67
N GLY A 46 8.37 -13.03 -1.99
CA GLY A 46 8.98 -11.70 -1.90
C GLY A 46 9.25 -11.23 -0.46
N ARG A 47 8.78 -11.95 0.56
CA ARG A 47 9.03 -11.66 1.99
C ARG A 47 10.05 -12.56 2.65
N GLN A 48 10.78 -13.36 1.89
CA GLN A 48 11.84 -14.25 2.42
C GLN A 48 13.15 -13.51 2.65
N SER A 49 13.37 -12.38 1.98
CA SER A 49 14.57 -11.54 2.11
C SER A 49 14.19 -10.06 1.99
N PHE A 50 15.18 -9.20 2.11
CA PHE A 50 15.06 -7.77 1.81
C PHE A 50 16.30 -7.34 1.00
N PRO A 51 16.18 -6.47 0.00
CA PRO A 51 17.31 -6.03 -0.80
C PRO A 51 18.32 -5.25 0.05
N HIS A 52 19.58 -5.37 -0.27
CA HIS A 52 20.63 -4.57 0.34
C HIS A 52 20.54 -3.13 -0.14
N THR A 53 20.18 -2.23 0.77
CA THR A 53 20.20 -0.79 0.55
C THR A 53 21.38 -0.17 1.30
N GLU A 54 21.86 0.97 0.84
CA GLU A 54 23.04 1.63 1.42
C GLU A 54 22.93 3.16 1.33
N GLN A 55 23.84 3.85 1.98
CA GLN A 55 23.94 5.30 1.88
C GLN A 55 24.13 5.75 0.42
N GLY A 56 23.35 6.73 -0.02
CA GLY A 56 23.29 7.17 -1.43
C GLY A 56 22.12 6.56 -2.21
N ASP A 57 21.46 5.52 -1.68
CA ASP A 57 20.19 5.03 -2.24
C ASP A 57 19.00 5.89 -1.79
N LEU A 58 18.01 6.01 -2.65
CA LEU A 58 16.67 6.52 -2.30
C LEU A 58 15.64 5.38 -2.40
N VAL A 59 14.94 5.11 -1.34
CA VAL A 59 13.91 4.06 -1.28
C VAL A 59 12.53 4.70 -1.26
N ILE A 60 11.72 4.49 -2.29
CA ILE A 60 10.28 4.78 -2.27
C ILE A 60 9.58 3.52 -1.74
N PHE A 61 9.17 3.54 -0.48
CA PHE A 61 8.62 2.37 0.20
C PHE A 61 7.10 2.49 0.33
N GLY A 62 6.33 1.69 -0.43
CA GLY A 62 4.89 1.79 -0.52
C GLY A 62 4.11 0.60 0.03
N VAL A 63 3.09 0.89 0.85
CA VAL A 63 2.11 -0.10 1.33
C VAL A 63 0.69 0.50 1.31
N PRO A 64 -0.37 -0.33 1.18
CA PRO A 64 -1.73 0.16 1.34
C PRO A 64 -2.10 0.37 2.81
N THR A 65 -3.04 1.27 3.06
CA THR A 65 -3.69 1.44 4.34
C THR A 65 -4.83 0.43 4.50
N TYR A 66 -4.76 -0.42 5.53
CA TYR A 66 -5.84 -1.33 5.90
C TYR A 66 -6.34 -0.99 7.31
N ALA A 67 -7.63 -0.70 7.41
CA ALA A 67 -8.26 -0.32 8.67
C ALA A 67 -7.51 0.82 9.42
N GLY A 68 -7.02 1.83 8.69
CA GLY A 68 -6.34 3.01 9.23
C GLY A 68 -4.87 2.81 9.62
N ARG A 69 -4.32 1.61 9.39
CA ARG A 69 -2.96 1.21 9.76
C ARG A 69 -2.25 0.54 8.59
N ILE A 70 -0.97 0.20 8.74
CA ILE A 70 -0.32 -0.76 7.83
C ILE A 70 -0.96 -2.14 8.01
N PRO A 71 -1.03 -2.99 6.94
CA PRO A 71 -1.52 -4.35 7.10
C PRO A 71 -0.73 -5.10 8.18
N ASN A 72 -1.41 -5.57 9.24
CA ASN A 72 -0.77 -6.23 10.38
C ASN A 72 0.04 -7.48 9.98
N VAL A 73 -0.35 -8.14 8.89
CA VAL A 73 0.35 -9.32 8.35
C VAL A 73 1.76 -9.00 7.84
N LEU A 74 2.07 -7.73 7.60
CA LEU A 74 3.39 -7.26 7.16
C LEU A 74 4.33 -6.94 8.33
N LEU A 75 3.83 -6.68 9.54
CA LEU A 75 4.63 -6.16 10.65
C LEU A 75 5.82 -7.07 10.98
N ARG A 76 5.61 -8.40 11.01
CA ARG A 76 6.69 -9.36 11.25
C ARG A 76 7.80 -9.30 10.19
N TYR A 77 7.43 -9.12 8.92
CA TYR A 77 8.41 -8.95 7.84
C TYR A 77 9.11 -7.60 7.95
N LEU A 78 8.37 -6.53 8.21
CA LEU A 78 8.92 -5.19 8.34
C LEU A 78 9.88 -5.01 9.53
N ASP A 79 9.77 -5.84 10.56
CA ASP A 79 10.75 -5.88 11.65
C ASP A 79 12.11 -6.48 11.22
N THR A 80 12.20 -7.13 10.07
CA THR A 80 13.45 -7.77 9.58
C THR A 80 14.23 -6.89 8.59
N ILE A 81 13.63 -5.85 8.04
CA ILE A 81 14.26 -4.99 7.02
C ILE A 81 15.37 -4.13 7.63
N LYS A 82 16.34 -3.75 6.80
CA LYS A 82 17.47 -2.92 7.21
C LYS A 82 17.72 -1.82 6.18
N GLY A 83 17.73 -0.58 6.65
CA GLY A 83 17.91 0.60 5.79
C GLY A 83 19.36 0.97 5.51
N ASN A 84 20.31 0.57 6.40
CA ASN A 84 21.74 0.83 6.28
C ASN A 84 22.09 2.30 5.92
N GLY A 85 21.32 3.26 6.44
CA GLY A 85 21.51 4.69 6.18
C GLY A 85 21.01 5.19 4.81
N ALA A 86 20.29 4.36 4.04
CA ALA A 86 19.61 4.81 2.83
C ALA A 86 18.52 5.84 3.15
N MET A 87 18.30 6.79 2.24
CA MET A 87 17.15 7.69 2.32
C MET A 87 15.86 6.95 1.99
N ALA A 88 14.77 7.31 2.67
CA ALA A 88 13.46 6.71 2.40
C ALA A 88 12.34 7.74 2.28
N VAL A 89 11.36 7.41 1.44
CA VAL A 89 10.06 8.05 1.33
C VAL A 89 9.00 7.03 1.71
N PRO A 90 8.51 6.99 2.98
CA PRO A 90 7.33 6.24 3.33
C PRO A 90 6.14 6.74 2.51
N LEU A 91 5.47 5.82 1.83
CA LEU A 91 4.33 6.07 0.97
C LEU A 91 3.20 5.13 1.33
N VAL A 92 2.02 5.68 1.64
CA VAL A 92 0.83 4.87 1.83
C VAL A 92 -0.21 5.19 0.77
N THR A 93 -0.91 4.16 0.30
CA THR A 93 -2.10 4.34 -0.52
C THR A 93 -3.34 4.02 0.29
N PHE A 94 -4.44 4.73 0.06
CA PHE A 94 -5.68 4.52 0.81
C PHE A 94 -6.91 4.62 -0.09
N GLY A 95 -7.94 3.84 0.24
CA GLY A 95 -9.16 3.70 -0.55
C GLY A 95 -10.14 4.85 -0.36
N ASN A 96 -9.76 6.10 -0.65
CA ASN A 96 -10.62 7.29 -0.66
C ASN A 96 -11.25 7.72 0.69
N ARG A 97 -11.18 6.91 1.75
CA ARG A 97 -11.67 7.28 3.09
C ARG A 97 -10.67 8.19 3.82
N ASN A 98 -9.62 7.62 4.35
CA ASN A 98 -8.52 8.28 5.05
C ASN A 98 -7.34 7.30 5.19
N PHE A 99 -6.13 7.82 5.38
CA PHE A 99 -4.94 7.02 5.70
C PHE A 99 -4.68 6.90 7.22
N ASP A 100 -5.41 7.64 8.04
CA ASP A 100 -5.34 7.64 9.52
C ASP A 100 -3.86 7.62 10.02
N ASN A 101 -3.47 6.61 10.79
CA ASN A 101 -2.12 6.51 11.35
C ASN A 101 -1.14 5.66 10.50
N SER A 102 -1.54 5.18 9.32
CA SER A 102 -0.70 4.29 8.52
C SER A 102 0.61 4.94 8.06
N LEU A 103 0.59 6.25 7.74
CA LEU A 103 1.78 6.94 7.26
C LEU A 103 2.82 7.13 8.37
N ILE A 104 2.39 7.57 9.55
CA ILE A 104 3.30 7.73 10.69
C ILE A 104 3.84 6.39 11.17
N GLU A 105 3.01 5.33 11.17
CA GLU A 105 3.45 3.98 11.50
C GLU A 105 4.52 3.48 10.52
N LEU A 106 4.32 3.65 9.21
CA LEU A 106 5.31 3.28 8.21
C LEU A 106 6.62 4.06 8.36
N ARG A 107 6.52 5.39 8.58
CA ARG A 107 7.69 6.23 8.85
C ARG A 107 8.49 5.69 10.03
N ASP A 108 7.84 5.46 11.16
CA ASP A 108 8.51 5.01 12.39
C ASP A 108 9.18 3.64 12.22
N ILE A 109 8.55 2.74 11.46
CA ILE A 109 9.14 1.43 11.12
C ILE A 109 10.40 1.60 10.27
N LEU A 110 10.36 2.44 9.24
CA LEU A 110 11.53 2.67 8.38
C LEU A 110 12.66 3.34 9.16
N GLU A 111 12.36 4.31 10.02
CA GLU A 111 13.37 4.94 10.88
C GLU A 111 13.99 3.96 11.87
N LYS A 112 13.18 3.12 12.52
CA LYS A 112 13.64 2.02 13.38
C LYS A 112 14.55 1.04 12.63
N ALA A 113 14.27 0.81 11.35
CA ALA A 113 15.06 -0.05 10.47
C ALA A 113 16.38 0.61 9.99
N GLY A 114 16.65 1.87 10.35
CA GLY A 114 17.88 2.58 10.00
C GLY A 114 17.83 3.31 8.66
N PHE A 115 16.63 3.63 8.14
CA PHE A 115 16.46 4.56 7.02
C PHE A 115 16.41 6.01 7.52
N ALA A 116 16.88 6.93 6.68
CA ALA A 116 16.68 8.37 6.85
C ALA A 116 15.44 8.81 6.08
N THR A 117 14.33 9.10 6.75
CA THR A 117 13.09 9.51 6.08
C THR A 117 13.15 10.98 5.67
N VAL A 118 13.23 11.26 4.38
CA VAL A 118 13.47 12.61 3.81
C VAL A 118 12.21 13.28 3.27
N ALA A 119 11.16 12.54 3.04
CA ALA A 119 9.85 12.99 2.60
C ALA A 119 8.82 11.90 2.87
N ALA A 120 7.52 12.19 2.73
CA ALA A 120 6.46 11.18 2.87
C ALA A 120 5.25 11.50 1.99
N ALA A 121 4.44 10.48 1.64
CA ALA A 121 3.25 10.68 0.84
C ALA A 121 2.09 9.75 1.26
N ALA A 122 0.86 10.28 1.21
CA ALA A 122 -0.37 9.49 1.28
C ALA A 122 -1.21 9.78 0.03
N VAL A 123 -1.47 8.75 -0.78
CA VAL A 123 -2.11 8.87 -2.08
C VAL A 123 -3.43 8.11 -2.08
N ALA A 124 -4.52 8.81 -2.43
CA ALA A 124 -5.83 8.20 -2.57
C ALA A 124 -5.89 7.36 -3.85
N CYS A 125 -6.37 6.13 -3.70
CA CYS A 125 -6.48 5.15 -4.77
C CYS A 125 -7.87 4.50 -4.76
N GLU A 126 -8.15 3.70 -5.77
CA GLU A 126 -9.35 2.87 -5.79
C GLU A 126 -9.38 1.93 -4.58
N HIS A 127 -10.54 1.87 -3.92
CA HIS A 127 -10.74 1.07 -2.72
C HIS A 127 -10.72 -0.44 -3.03
N SER A 128 -10.05 -1.23 -2.18
CA SER A 128 -9.94 -2.69 -2.38
C SER A 128 -11.29 -3.42 -2.38
N PHE A 129 -12.31 -2.92 -1.67
CA PHE A 129 -13.64 -3.54 -1.57
C PHE A 129 -14.60 -3.12 -2.70
N SER A 130 -14.29 -2.06 -3.42
CA SER A 130 -15.24 -1.36 -4.28
C SER A 130 -14.68 -1.14 -5.67
N TYR A 131 -15.56 -1.09 -6.66
CA TYR A 131 -15.27 -0.63 -8.02
C TYR A 131 -15.72 0.83 -8.25
N SER A 132 -16.49 1.41 -7.32
CA SER A 132 -16.99 2.79 -7.41
C SER A 132 -16.21 3.76 -6.53
N LEU A 133 -15.80 3.34 -5.32
CA LEU A 133 -15.12 4.20 -4.38
C LEU A 133 -13.67 4.48 -4.80
N GLY A 134 -13.39 5.71 -5.19
CA GLY A 134 -12.10 6.12 -5.75
C GLY A 134 -11.79 5.45 -7.10
N ALA A 135 -12.82 5.09 -7.86
CA ALA A 135 -12.68 4.38 -9.13
C ALA A 135 -11.67 5.04 -10.07
N GLY A 136 -10.81 4.23 -10.68
CA GLY A 136 -9.79 4.67 -11.64
C GLY A 136 -8.58 5.39 -11.03
N ARG A 137 -8.57 5.64 -9.71
CA ARG A 137 -7.43 6.28 -9.04
C ARG A 137 -6.29 5.27 -8.72
N PRO A 138 -5.02 5.71 -8.84
CA PRO A 138 -4.53 7.03 -9.21
C PRO A 138 -4.78 7.31 -10.70
N ASP A 139 -5.40 8.45 -11.00
CA ASP A 139 -5.66 8.95 -12.35
C ASP A 139 -4.58 9.94 -12.82
N GLY A 140 -4.82 10.63 -13.96
CA GLY A 140 -3.88 11.58 -14.54
C GLY A 140 -3.57 12.76 -13.62
N GLU A 141 -4.55 13.25 -12.86
CA GLU A 141 -4.37 14.34 -11.89
C GLU A 141 -3.53 13.89 -10.71
N ASP A 142 -3.79 12.70 -10.16
CA ASP A 142 -2.99 12.13 -9.08
C ASP A 142 -1.53 11.94 -9.51
N LEU A 143 -1.31 11.41 -10.72
CA LEU A 143 0.03 11.20 -11.27
C LEU A 143 0.77 12.52 -11.53
N ALA A 144 0.09 13.57 -11.96
CA ALA A 144 0.68 14.90 -12.10
C ALA A 144 1.11 15.48 -10.74
N GLN A 145 0.29 15.33 -9.69
CA GLN A 145 0.64 15.74 -8.33
C GLN A 145 1.87 14.98 -7.82
N ILE A 146 1.97 13.66 -8.07
CA ILE A 146 3.13 12.84 -7.70
C ILE A 146 4.38 13.31 -8.45
N THR A 147 4.27 13.64 -9.73
CA THR A 147 5.39 14.17 -10.54
C THR A 147 5.90 15.49 -9.96
N ASN A 148 5.00 16.42 -9.63
CA ASN A 148 5.37 17.69 -9.00
C ASN A 148 6.03 17.49 -7.64
N PHE A 149 5.52 16.54 -6.84
CA PHE A 149 6.15 16.19 -5.58
C PHE A 149 7.55 15.59 -5.78
N ALA A 150 7.74 14.70 -6.75
CA ALA A 150 9.04 14.12 -7.07
C ALA A 150 10.09 15.17 -7.47
N GLN A 151 9.68 16.24 -8.17
CA GLN A 151 10.56 17.37 -8.50
C GLN A 151 11.01 18.12 -7.24
N LYS A 152 10.09 18.42 -6.33
CA LYS A 152 10.38 19.08 -5.05
C LYS A 152 11.27 18.21 -4.17
N LEU A 153 10.96 16.91 -4.08
CA LEU A 153 11.75 15.91 -3.35
C LEU A 153 13.20 15.89 -3.85
N TYR A 154 13.40 15.77 -5.16
CA TYR A 154 14.75 15.74 -5.74
C TYR A 154 15.51 17.05 -5.49
N SER A 155 14.84 18.19 -5.65
CA SER A 155 15.45 19.50 -5.34
C SER A 155 15.84 19.62 -3.86
N GLY A 156 15.05 19.04 -2.93
CA GLY A 156 15.36 18.94 -1.52
C GLY A 156 16.59 18.06 -1.28
N ILE A 157 16.61 16.86 -1.82
CA ILE A 157 17.72 15.90 -1.69
C ILE A 157 19.06 16.50 -2.14
N CYS A 158 19.06 17.28 -3.24
CA CYS A 158 20.28 17.93 -3.73
C CYS A 158 20.88 18.92 -2.72
N ARG A 159 20.10 19.44 -1.77
CA ARG A 159 20.54 20.39 -0.73
C ARG A 159 20.94 19.70 0.58
N ILE A 160 20.63 18.41 0.75
CA ILE A 160 20.98 17.66 1.96
C ILE A 160 22.48 17.31 1.91
N GLU A 161 23.23 17.74 2.91
CA GLU A 161 24.64 17.35 3.06
C GLU A 161 24.75 16.00 3.80
N LYS A 162 23.94 15.80 4.83
CA LYS A 162 23.82 14.53 5.56
C LYS A 162 22.35 14.20 5.80
N PRO A 163 21.88 12.99 5.51
CA PRO A 163 20.49 12.59 5.72
C PRO A 163 20.24 12.28 7.21
N GLU A 164 20.12 13.31 8.03
CA GLU A 164 19.80 13.18 9.47
C GLU A 164 18.33 13.53 9.78
N HIS A 165 17.57 13.93 8.76
CA HIS A 165 16.20 14.38 8.94
C HIS A 165 15.20 13.24 9.12
N ARG A 166 14.34 13.41 10.14
CA ARG A 166 13.08 12.67 10.30
C ARG A 166 11.94 13.55 9.80
N ILE A 167 11.29 13.11 8.72
CA ILE A 167 10.16 13.85 8.19
C ILE A 167 9.01 13.91 9.20
N SER A 168 8.43 15.10 9.38
CA SER A 168 7.22 15.27 10.18
C SER A 168 5.99 14.90 9.36
N VAL A 169 5.15 14.03 9.90
CA VAL A 169 3.86 13.62 9.31
C VAL A 169 2.79 13.64 10.40
N PRO A 170 1.50 13.77 10.06
CA PRO A 170 0.41 13.76 11.04
C PRO A 170 0.41 12.49 11.90
N GLY A 171 0.12 12.65 13.19
CA GLY A 171 0.05 11.58 14.18
C GLY A 171 1.08 11.74 15.31
N ILE A 172 1.05 10.85 16.27
CA ILE A 172 1.98 10.80 17.40
C ILE A 172 2.91 9.60 17.22
N PRO A 173 4.23 9.78 17.13
CA PRO A 173 5.19 8.70 16.99
C PRO A 173 5.00 7.62 18.07
N GLY A 174 5.05 6.35 17.66
CA GLY A 174 4.87 5.22 18.58
C GLY A 174 3.44 4.99 19.07
N THR A 175 2.49 5.86 18.68
CA THR A 175 1.09 5.79 19.15
C THR A 175 0.14 5.72 17.95
N TYR A 176 -0.23 4.53 17.53
CA TYR A 176 -1.01 4.36 16.31
C TYR A 176 -2.49 3.98 16.56
N GLY A 177 -2.89 3.77 17.81
CA GLY A 177 -4.23 3.28 18.16
C GLY A 177 -4.52 1.87 17.65
N GLY A 178 -5.78 1.47 17.75
CA GLY A 178 -6.27 0.21 17.22
C GLY A 178 -6.57 0.26 15.72
N TYR A 179 -6.69 -0.91 15.08
CA TYR A 179 -7.24 -1.01 13.74
C TYR A 179 -8.70 -0.58 13.74
N TYR A 180 -9.10 0.18 12.73
CA TYR A 180 -10.50 0.55 12.53
C TYR A 180 -11.39 -0.70 12.52
N LYS A 181 -12.47 -0.65 13.30
CA LYS A 181 -13.46 -1.71 13.35
C LYS A 181 -14.68 -1.27 12.56
N PRO A 182 -15.10 -2.02 11.52
CA PRO A 182 -16.32 -1.72 10.80
C PRO A 182 -17.51 -1.60 11.74
N GLN A 183 -18.37 -0.60 11.52
CA GLN A 183 -19.58 -0.35 12.30
C GLN A 183 -20.72 -0.05 11.35
N ASP A 184 -21.96 -0.36 11.78
CA ASP A 184 -23.15 0.13 11.12
C ASP A 184 -23.41 1.60 11.49
N ARG A 185 -24.44 2.20 10.88
CA ARG A 185 -24.82 3.60 11.14
C ARG A 185 -25.28 3.87 12.57
N TYR A 186 -25.51 2.84 13.37
CA TYR A 186 -25.88 2.93 14.79
C TYR A 186 -24.69 2.66 15.72
N GLY A 187 -23.47 2.47 15.17
CA GLY A 187 -22.25 2.21 15.92
C GLY A 187 -22.08 0.74 16.35
N LYS A 188 -22.93 -0.17 15.88
CA LYS A 188 -22.79 -1.60 16.17
C LYS A 188 -21.65 -2.19 15.33
N PHE A 189 -20.74 -2.91 15.99
CA PHE A 189 -19.61 -3.57 15.34
C PHE A 189 -20.05 -4.64 14.33
N ILE A 190 -19.44 -4.59 13.15
CA ILE A 190 -19.59 -5.59 12.09
C ILE A 190 -18.29 -6.39 11.97
N ASP A 191 -18.35 -7.68 12.30
CA ASP A 191 -17.16 -8.54 12.24
C ASP A 191 -16.96 -9.18 10.89
N ILE A 192 -16.09 -8.57 10.08
CA ILE A 192 -15.72 -9.11 8.75
C ILE A 192 -14.49 -9.99 8.77
N ARG A 193 -13.88 -10.29 9.94
CA ARG A 193 -12.59 -10.98 10.01
C ARG A 193 -12.61 -12.38 9.39
N LYS A 194 -13.70 -13.11 9.57
CA LYS A 194 -13.89 -14.48 9.05
C LYS A 194 -14.48 -14.54 7.64
N VAL A 195 -14.89 -13.40 7.08
CA VAL A 195 -15.46 -13.33 5.73
C VAL A 195 -14.40 -13.70 4.70
N ILE A 196 -14.75 -14.59 3.79
CA ILE A 196 -13.89 -15.06 2.68
C ILE A 196 -14.62 -14.89 1.35
N PRO A 197 -13.93 -14.74 0.22
CA PRO A 197 -14.58 -14.66 -1.08
C PRO A 197 -15.02 -16.03 -1.58
N HIS A 198 -16.19 -16.10 -2.18
CA HIS A 198 -16.76 -17.26 -2.86
C HIS A 198 -16.39 -17.30 -4.35
N VAL A 199 -16.72 -18.40 -5.00
CA VAL A 199 -16.48 -18.64 -6.44
C VAL A 199 -17.78 -19.02 -7.11
N SER A 200 -18.23 -18.24 -8.11
CA SER A 200 -19.42 -18.50 -8.90
C SER A 200 -19.21 -19.58 -9.94
N GLU A 201 -20.28 -19.96 -10.62
CA GLU A 201 -20.30 -20.89 -11.76
C GLU A 201 -19.56 -20.38 -13.00
N PHE A 202 -19.38 -19.05 -13.13
CA PHE A 202 -18.62 -18.45 -14.23
C PHE A 202 -17.10 -18.67 -14.14
N CYS A 203 -16.63 -19.37 -13.12
CA CYS A 203 -15.21 -19.61 -12.91
C CYS A 203 -14.66 -20.58 -13.98
N THR A 204 -13.63 -20.12 -14.69
CA THR A 204 -12.94 -20.92 -15.72
C THR A 204 -11.85 -21.86 -15.20
N GLY A 205 -11.60 -21.87 -13.87
CA GLY A 205 -10.53 -22.69 -13.27
C GLY A 205 -9.10 -22.23 -13.57
N CYS A 206 -8.88 -20.99 -14.04
CA CYS A 206 -7.58 -20.51 -14.50
C CYS A 206 -6.48 -20.38 -13.41
N GLY A 207 -6.80 -20.53 -12.12
CA GLY A 207 -5.85 -20.48 -11.00
C GLY A 207 -5.30 -19.09 -10.64
N LEU A 208 -5.59 -18.03 -11.41
CA LEU A 208 -5.03 -16.70 -11.19
C LEU A 208 -5.28 -16.18 -9.78
N CYS A 209 -6.46 -16.44 -9.20
CA CYS A 209 -6.78 -16.00 -7.85
C CYS A 209 -5.85 -16.60 -6.77
N ALA A 210 -5.39 -17.83 -6.95
CA ALA A 210 -4.41 -18.47 -6.07
C ALA A 210 -3.02 -17.83 -6.25
N SER A 211 -2.57 -17.65 -7.49
CA SER A 211 -1.24 -17.09 -7.78
C SER A 211 -1.06 -15.63 -7.37
N VAL A 212 -2.14 -14.83 -7.29
CA VAL A 212 -2.08 -13.42 -6.88
C VAL A 212 -2.42 -13.22 -5.39
N CYS A 213 -2.71 -14.29 -4.64
CA CYS A 213 -3.07 -14.17 -3.24
C CYS A 213 -1.86 -13.80 -2.38
N PRO A 214 -1.80 -12.59 -1.76
CA PRO A 214 -0.64 -12.15 -0.98
C PRO A 214 -0.43 -12.96 0.29
N MET A 215 -1.41 -13.80 0.67
CA MET A 215 -1.32 -14.67 1.83
C MET A 215 -1.07 -16.14 1.46
N GLY A 216 -1.09 -16.49 0.15
CA GLY A 216 -1.06 -17.88 -0.27
C GLY A 216 -2.24 -18.71 0.28
N SER A 217 -3.36 -18.05 0.55
CA SER A 217 -4.50 -18.65 1.27
C SER A 217 -5.54 -19.29 0.37
N ILE A 218 -5.32 -19.34 -0.92
CA ILE A 218 -6.20 -20.02 -1.88
C ILE A 218 -5.46 -21.25 -2.40
N ASP A 219 -6.09 -22.43 -2.27
CA ASP A 219 -5.50 -23.67 -2.76
C ASP A 219 -5.35 -23.64 -4.28
N SER A 220 -4.18 -23.97 -4.79
CA SER A 220 -3.90 -24.00 -6.22
C SER A 220 -4.51 -25.24 -6.92
N GLY A 221 -4.76 -26.32 -6.18
CA GLY A 221 -5.42 -27.54 -6.67
C GLY A 221 -6.95 -27.44 -6.65
N ASP A 222 -7.49 -26.71 -5.66
CA ASP A 222 -8.91 -26.39 -5.57
C ASP A 222 -9.11 -24.92 -5.18
N ILE A 223 -9.26 -24.08 -6.18
CA ILE A 223 -9.43 -22.63 -5.97
C ILE A 223 -10.68 -22.24 -5.18
N ARG A 224 -11.62 -23.16 -4.94
CA ARG A 224 -12.78 -22.94 -4.06
C ARG A 224 -12.42 -23.06 -2.58
N HIS A 225 -11.33 -23.76 -2.29
CA HIS A 225 -10.86 -24.01 -0.94
C HIS A 225 -9.90 -22.91 -0.47
N MET A 226 -10.17 -22.38 0.74
CA MET A 226 -9.31 -21.44 1.42
C MET A 226 -8.49 -22.15 2.51
N THR A 227 -7.16 -22.13 2.37
CA THR A 227 -6.22 -22.81 3.28
C THR A 227 -5.72 -21.91 4.41
N GLY A 228 -5.98 -20.60 4.34
CA GLY A 228 -5.43 -19.61 5.28
C GLY A 228 -6.30 -18.37 5.45
N ILE A 229 -5.69 -17.31 5.96
CA ILE A 229 -6.35 -16.06 6.33
C ILE A 229 -6.64 -15.20 5.09
N CYS A 230 -7.87 -14.72 4.95
CA CYS A 230 -8.22 -13.67 3.98
C CYS A 230 -8.10 -12.30 4.60
N ILE A 231 -7.22 -11.45 4.07
CA ILE A 231 -7.03 -10.06 4.49
C ILE A 231 -7.90 -9.06 3.71
N LYS A 232 -8.82 -9.53 2.90
CA LYS A 232 -9.76 -8.74 2.06
C LYS A 232 -9.04 -7.72 1.16
N CYS A 233 -7.85 -8.06 0.67
CA CYS A 233 -7.04 -7.17 -0.17
C CYS A 233 -7.63 -6.90 -1.56
N GLY A 234 -8.62 -7.68 -1.99
CA GLY A 234 -9.27 -7.51 -3.29
C GLY A 234 -8.54 -8.12 -4.48
N ALA A 235 -7.31 -8.63 -4.35
CA ALA A 235 -6.53 -9.13 -5.48
C ALA A 235 -7.27 -10.20 -6.29
N CYS A 236 -7.83 -11.22 -5.62
CA CYS A 236 -8.46 -12.36 -6.27
C CYS A 236 -9.74 -11.99 -7.05
N PHE A 237 -10.51 -10.98 -6.62
CA PHE A 237 -11.71 -10.60 -7.36
C PHE A 237 -11.44 -9.47 -8.37
N LYS A 238 -10.57 -8.50 -8.05
CA LYS A 238 -10.25 -7.41 -9.00
C LYS A 238 -9.43 -7.87 -10.20
N LYS A 239 -8.62 -8.92 -10.03
CA LYS A 239 -7.80 -9.49 -11.10
C LYS A 239 -8.47 -10.67 -11.81
N CYS A 240 -9.66 -11.10 -11.37
CA CYS A 240 -10.35 -12.24 -12.00
C CYS A 240 -10.90 -11.87 -13.38
N PRO A 241 -10.42 -12.47 -14.48
CA PRO A 241 -10.88 -12.12 -15.83
C PRO A 241 -12.33 -12.51 -16.09
N ALA A 242 -12.85 -13.51 -15.35
CA ALA A 242 -14.24 -13.95 -15.44
C ALA A 242 -15.15 -13.28 -14.40
N SER A 243 -14.63 -12.36 -13.56
CA SER A 243 -15.36 -11.74 -12.44
C SER A 243 -16.05 -12.78 -11.53
N ALA A 244 -15.49 -13.99 -11.44
CA ALA A 244 -16.10 -15.13 -10.77
C ALA A 244 -15.89 -15.15 -9.23
N ARG A 245 -15.07 -14.25 -8.68
CA ARG A 245 -14.87 -14.11 -7.23
C ARG A 245 -15.77 -13.03 -6.67
N TYR A 246 -16.47 -13.31 -5.57
CA TYR A 246 -17.39 -12.37 -4.94
C TYR A 246 -17.47 -12.59 -3.42
N PHE A 247 -18.06 -11.62 -2.72
CA PHE A 247 -18.43 -11.70 -1.31
C PHE A 247 -19.95 -11.60 -1.22
N ASP A 248 -20.57 -12.39 -0.35
CA ASP A 248 -22.01 -12.44 -0.10
C ASP A 248 -22.39 -12.23 1.38
N ASP A 249 -21.41 -12.06 2.26
CA ASP A 249 -21.65 -11.75 3.66
C ASP A 249 -22.37 -10.40 3.81
N GLU A 250 -23.53 -10.41 4.45
CA GLU A 250 -24.40 -9.22 4.61
C GLU A 250 -23.68 -8.08 5.33
N GLY A 251 -22.90 -8.38 6.37
CA GLY A 251 -22.14 -7.37 7.13
C GLY A 251 -21.04 -6.74 6.29
N TYR A 252 -20.32 -7.54 5.51
CA TYR A 252 -19.31 -7.04 4.58
C TYR A 252 -19.92 -6.17 3.49
N LEU A 253 -21.03 -6.60 2.88
CA LEU A 253 -21.72 -5.85 1.83
C LEU A 253 -22.32 -4.53 2.37
N TYR A 254 -22.90 -4.58 3.57
CA TYR A 254 -23.38 -3.38 4.26
C TYR A 254 -22.24 -2.39 4.49
N HIS A 255 -21.12 -2.84 5.09
CA HIS A 255 -19.96 -1.99 5.34
C HIS A 255 -19.39 -1.39 4.04
N LYS A 256 -19.32 -2.19 2.97
CA LYS A 256 -18.91 -1.70 1.63
C LYS A 256 -19.83 -0.59 1.15
N SER A 257 -21.16 -0.79 1.23
CA SER A 257 -22.16 0.20 0.81
C SER A 257 -22.06 1.50 1.60
N GLU A 258 -21.88 1.42 2.92
CA GLU A 258 -21.69 2.61 3.78
C GLU A 258 -20.42 3.39 3.40
N LEU A 259 -19.32 2.69 3.10
CA LEU A 259 -18.10 3.36 2.63
C LEU A 259 -18.33 4.07 1.29
N GLU A 260 -19.02 3.42 0.35
CA GLU A 260 -19.35 3.99 -0.96
C GLU A 260 -20.27 5.22 -0.86
N GLU A 261 -21.19 5.23 0.11
CA GLU A 261 -22.09 6.35 0.33
C GLU A 261 -21.41 7.53 1.04
N LEU A 262 -20.70 7.26 2.14
CA LEU A 262 -20.13 8.30 2.98
C LEU A 262 -18.90 8.99 2.41
N TYR A 263 -18.15 8.30 1.54
CA TYR A 263 -16.87 8.79 1.04
C TYR A 263 -16.84 9.02 -0.49
N LYS A 264 -17.98 9.46 -1.06
CA LYS A 264 -18.11 9.79 -2.50
C LYS A 264 -17.20 10.93 -2.96
N ARG A 265 -16.80 11.83 -2.03
CA ARG A 265 -15.90 12.93 -2.34
C ARG A 265 -14.58 12.44 -2.92
N ARG A 266 -13.94 13.23 -3.76
CA ARG A 266 -12.55 12.99 -4.14
C ARG A 266 -11.64 13.31 -2.94
N ALA A 267 -11.08 12.30 -2.29
CA ALA A 267 -10.12 12.52 -1.22
C ALA A 267 -8.84 13.16 -1.75
N PRO A 268 -8.26 14.17 -1.07
CA PRO A 268 -6.99 14.75 -1.47
C PRO A 268 -5.82 13.81 -1.23
N ASN A 269 -4.77 13.95 -2.05
CA ASN A 269 -3.46 13.40 -1.74
C ASN A 269 -2.74 14.30 -0.72
N SER A 270 -1.83 13.74 0.04
CA SER A 270 -1.02 14.47 1.02
C SER A 270 0.46 14.19 0.78
N PHE A 271 1.27 15.24 0.75
CA PHE A 271 2.70 15.18 0.50
C PHE A 271 3.45 16.00 1.55
N PHE A 272 4.55 15.45 2.09
CA PHE A 272 5.34 16.03 3.17
C PHE A 272 6.81 16.09 2.75
N LEU A 273 7.44 17.28 2.96
CA LEU A 273 8.85 17.56 2.63
C LEU A 273 9.56 18.19 3.83
#